data_af761157d6489a804b1c9d853f43f3e2
#
_entry.id   af761157d6489a804b1c9d853f43f3e2
#
_cell.length_a   1.000
_cell.length_b   1.000
_cell.length_c   1.000
_cell.angle_alpha   90.00
_cell.angle_beta   90.00
_cell.angle_gamma   90.00
#
_symmetry.space_group_name_H-M   'P 1'
#
loop_
_entity.id
_entity.type
_entity.pdbx_description
1 polymer ?
#
loop_
_entity_poly.entity_id
_entity_poly.type
_entity_poly.pdbx_seq_one_letter_code
_entity_poly.pdbx_strand_id
1 'polypeptide(L)'
;MTNLNAAPARFSWFFEGAREVGEVHSGFTLAVRHSWEEIANAVDKVMPRPPAAPDLKGLSTSAQPTLWLTGHSLGGALAVLCGAAFSMTSTIRLVSGVYTFGQPRVGLFNFCNNYNQLLRSRTFRFVNREDLVPRVPFRGWDYADVGNMIHFDSAGNPVLESLQWRNFLSRSIEGFKEFFNISTHFGPDVGDHDYHKYENLVVTHQSELAALPFA
;
A
#
# COMPACT_ATOMS: atom_id res chain seq x y z
N MET A 1 -7.90 -13.36 15.10
CA MET A 1 -8.94 -12.73 14.24
C MET A 1 -8.77 -11.22 14.37
N THR A 2 -8.16 -10.59 13.38
CA THR A 2 -8.00 -9.12 13.36
C THR A 2 -9.37 -8.54 13.06
N ASN A 3 -10.05 -8.01 14.07
CA ASN A 3 -11.33 -7.35 13.93
C ASN A 3 -11.17 -6.27 12.85
N LEU A 4 -11.97 -6.36 11.77
CA LEU A 4 -12.14 -5.33 10.76
C LEU A 4 -12.87 -4.10 11.35
N ASN A 5 -12.58 -3.76 12.59
CA ASN A 5 -13.04 -2.55 13.20
C ASN A 5 -12.30 -1.40 12.49
N ALA A 6 -12.98 -0.79 11.52
CA ALA A 6 -12.44 0.29 10.69
C ALA A 6 -12.22 1.59 11.48
N ALA A 7 -12.08 1.49 12.80
CA ALA A 7 -11.79 2.63 13.65
C ALA A 7 -10.43 3.22 13.26
N PRO A 8 -10.35 4.52 12.98
CA PRO A 8 -9.09 5.19 12.71
C PRO A 8 -8.24 5.28 13.98
N ALA A 9 -6.91 5.19 13.81
CA ALA A 9 -5.92 5.40 14.86
C ALA A 9 -4.80 6.28 14.33
N ARG A 10 -4.22 7.12 15.19
CA ARG A 10 -3.10 7.97 14.79
C ARG A 10 -1.89 7.12 14.44
N PHE A 11 -1.27 7.43 13.30
CA PHE A 11 -0.03 6.82 12.84
C PHE A 11 1.17 7.64 13.33
N SER A 12 1.38 7.67 14.64
CA SER A 12 2.40 8.55 15.27
C SER A 12 3.45 7.80 16.09
N TRP A 13 3.24 6.53 16.42
CA TRP A 13 4.11 5.79 17.36
C TRP A 13 5.50 5.40 16.80
N PHE A 14 5.73 5.58 15.49
CA PHE A 14 7.05 5.39 14.88
C PHE A 14 7.98 6.61 15.08
N PHE A 15 7.45 7.73 15.59
CA PHE A 15 8.09 9.04 15.46
C PHE A 15 8.07 9.77 16.78
N GLU A 16 9.08 9.57 17.64
CA GLU A 16 9.34 10.52 18.70
C GLU A 16 9.70 11.87 18.08
N GLY A 17 8.84 12.88 18.26
CA GLY A 17 9.02 14.23 17.75
C GLY A 17 8.65 14.49 16.29
N ALA A 18 8.03 13.56 15.59
CA ALA A 18 7.66 13.73 14.19
C ALA A 18 6.31 14.42 13.96
N ARG A 19 6.18 15.00 12.75
CA ARG A 19 4.93 15.57 12.25
C ARG A 19 3.81 14.54 12.33
N GLU A 20 2.61 15.00 12.64
CA GLU A 20 1.40 14.18 12.58
C GLU A 20 1.23 13.63 11.15
N VAL A 21 1.37 12.31 11.00
CA VAL A 21 1.32 11.66 9.68
C VAL A 21 -0.12 11.45 9.21
N GLY A 22 -1.07 11.49 10.14
CA GLY A 22 -2.48 11.28 9.91
C GLY A 22 -3.02 10.01 10.55
N GLU A 23 -4.26 9.68 10.21
CA GLU A 23 -4.99 8.57 10.81
C GLU A 23 -5.12 7.41 9.84
N VAL A 24 -4.89 6.20 10.35
CA VAL A 24 -4.93 4.94 9.59
C VAL A 24 -5.81 3.91 10.29
N HIS A 25 -6.15 2.84 9.60
CA HIS A 25 -6.90 1.73 10.17
C HIS A 25 -6.17 1.12 11.37
N SER A 26 -6.83 1.10 12.54
CA SER A 26 -6.23 0.67 13.80
C SER A 26 -5.67 -0.76 13.76
N GLY A 27 -6.40 -1.68 13.12
CA GLY A 27 -5.96 -3.07 12.98
C GLY A 27 -4.68 -3.21 12.17
N PHE A 28 -4.50 -2.42 11.10
CA PHE A 28 -3.28 -2.44 10.30
C PHE A 28 -2.10 -1.85 11.06
N THR A 29 -2.35 -0.74 11.78
CA THR A 29 -1.34 -0.13 12.65
C THR A 29 -0.85 -1.10 13.71
N LEU A 30 -1.77 -1.81 14.36
CA LEU A 30 -1.42 -2.79 15.37
C LEU A 30 -0.56 -3.92 14.79
N ALA A 31 -0.93 -4.43 13.61
CA ALA A 31 -0.17 -5.48 12.94
C ALA A 31 1.26 -5.04 12.61
N VAL A 32 1.44 -3.85 12.01
CA VAL A 32 2.79 -3.33 11.72
C VAL A 32 3.57 -3.08 13.01
N ARG A 33 2.93 -2.54 14.04
CA ARG A 33 3.58 -2.26 15.32
C ARG A 33 4.20 -3.51 15.95
N HIS A 34 3.50 -4.63 15.89
CA HIS A 34 4.00 -5.90 16.46
C HIS A 34 5.25 -6.42 15.73
N SER A 35 5.36 -6.18 14.43
CA SER A 35 6.45 -6.71 13.61
C SER A 35 7.52 -5.66 13.27
N TRP A 36 7.33 -4.40 13.68
CA TRP A 36 8.17 -3.30 13.22
C TRP A 36 9.63 -3.43 13.58
N GLU A 37 9.92 -3.79 14.82
CA GLU A 37 11.30 -3.91 15.30
C GLU A 37 12.07 -4.98 14.52
N GLU A 38 11.43 -6.12 14.25
CA GLU A 38 12.01 -7.21 13.46
C GLU A 38 12.25 -6.77 12.01
N ILE A 39 11.25 -6.08 11.39
CA ILE A 39 11.34 -5.57 10.03
C ILE A 39 12.46 -4.54 9.92
N ALA A 40 12.50 -3.55 10.84
CA ALA A 40 13.49 -2.50 10.83
C ALA A 40 14.91 -3.07 11.01
N ASN A 41 15.08 -3.99 11.97
CA ASN A 41 16.38 -4.65 12.21
C ASN A 41 16.82 -5.51 11.01
N ALA A 42 15.91 -6.21 10.34
CA ALA A 42 16.23 -6.98 9.15
C ALA A 42 16.70 -6.07 8.00
N VAL A 43 16.01 -4.93 7.81
CA VAL A 43 16.41 -3.94 6.81
C VAL A 43 17.75 -3.29 7.18
N ASP A 44 17.98 -2.98 8.46
CA ASP A 44 19.24 -2.38 8.93
C ASP A 44 20.46 -3.29 8.70
N LYS A 45 20.28 -4.59 8.75
CA LYS A 45 21.37 -5.56 8.47
C LYS A 45 21.79 -5.55 7.01
N VAL A 46 20.87 -5.38 6.07
CA VAL A 46 21.15 -5.44 4.63
C VAL A 46 21.33 -4.06 3.99
N MET A 47 20.79 -3.04 4.64
CA MET A 47 20.89 -1.64 4.24
C MET A 47 21.37 -0.80 5.42
N PRO A 48 22.66 -0.84 5.80
CA PRO A 48 23.16 -0.07 6.92
C PRO A 48 22.89 1.42 6.71
N ARG A 49 22.59 2.12 7.79
CA ARG A 49 22.31 3.56 7.77
C ARG A 49 23.56 4.30 7.29
N PRO A 50 23.42 5.30 6.39
CA PRO A 50 24.54 6.15 6.06
C PRO A 50 25.02 6.87 7.34
N PRO A 51 26.34 7.07 7.50
CA PRO A 51 26.90 7.81 8.63
C PRO A 51 26.30 9.22 8.68
N ALA A 52 26.10 9.76 9.90
CA ALA A 52 25.47 11.07 10.13
C ALA A 52 26.26 12.25 9.48
N ALA A 53 27.53 12.07 9.16
CA ALA A 53 28.35 12.99 8.39
C ALA A 53 28.94 12.24 7.18
N PRO A 54 28.74 12.71 5.94
CA PRO A 54 29.37 12.08 4.80
C PRO A 54 30.89 12.30 4.88
N ASP A 55 31.65 11.22 4.99
CA ASP A 55 33.07 11.25 4.73
C ASP A 55 33.26 11.44 3.21
N LEU A 56 33.52 12.68 2.81
CA LEU A 56 33.71 13.04 1.40
C LEU A 56 34.94 12.36 0.76
N LYS A 57 35.78 11.68 1.56
CA LYS A 57 36.98 10.97 1.09
C LYS A 57 36.69 9.54 0.64
N GLY A 58 35.50 9.02 0.92
CA GLY A 58 35.10 7.63 0.62
C GLY A 58 33.83 7.51 -0.18
N LEU A 59 33.59 8.35 -1.22
CA LEU A 59 32.47 8.13 -2.15
C LEU A 59 32.69 6.79 -2.88
N SER A 60 32.24 5.71 -2.23
CA SER A 60 32.12 4.40 -2.85
C SER A 60 31.12 4.51 -4.01
N THR A 61 31.59 4.24 -5.21
CA THR A 61 30.76 4.13 -6.41
C THR A 61 29.91 2.85 -6.44
N SER A 62 29.87 2.10 -5.33
CA SER A 62 29.01 0.93 -5.20
C SER A 62 27.55 1.36 -5.19
N ALA A 63 26.71 0.72 -6.01
CA ALA A 63 25.28 0.95 -6.05
C ALA A 63 24.70 0.78 -4.63
N GLN A 64 24.02 1.81 -4.13
CA GLN A 64 23.37 1.73 -2.81
C GLN A 64 22.19 0.75 -2.90
N PRO A 65 22.03 -0.12 -1.88
CA PRO A 65 20.88 -1.02 -1.86
C PRO A 65 19.55 -0.22 -1.88
N THR A 66 18.56 -0.74 -2.60
CA THR A 66 17.25 -0.12 -2.75
C THR A 66 16.18 -0.94 -2.03
N LEU A 67 15.21 -0.27 -1.40
CA LEU A 67 14.12 -0.91 -0.68
C LEU A 67 12.84 -0.94 -1.54
N TRP A 68 12.39 -2.14 -1.84
CA TRP A 68 11.13 -2.38 -2.53
C TRP A 68 10.16 -3.10 -1.60
N LEU A 69 8.92 -2.63 -1.54
CA LEU A 69 7.88 -3.18 -0.69
C LEU A 69 6.75 -3.73 -1.56
N THR A 70 6.28 -4.91 -1.24
CA THR A 70 5.17 -5.52 -1.98
C THR A 70 4.26 -6.30 -1.04
N GLY A 71 3.00 -6.45 -1.42
CA GLY A 71 2.05 -7.25 -0.66
C GLY A 71 0.70 -7.39 -1.35
N HIS A 72 0.03 -8.51 -1.03
CA HIS A 72 -1.33 -8.80 -1.46
C HIS A 72 -2.30 -8.60 -0.30
N SER A 73 -3.50 -8.11 -0.57
CA SER A 73 -4.57 -7.98 0.43
C SER A 73 -4.12 -7.18 1.66
N LEU A 74 -4.29 -7.73 2.86
CA LEU A 74 -3.76 -7.17 4.12
C LEU A 74 -2.26 -6.87 4.03
N GLY A 75 -1.45 -7.76 3.42
CA GLY A 75 -0.02 -7.55 3.23
C GLY A 75 0.28 -6.30 2.39
N GLY A 76 -0.57 -5.94 1.44
CA GLY A 76 -0.50 -4.68 0.69
C GLY A 76 -0.71 -3.45 1.59
N ALA A 77 -1.67 -3.51 2.50
CA ALA A 77 -1.88 -2.44 3.48
C ALA A 77 -0.66 -2.28 4.42
N LEU A 78 -0.08 -3.40 4.88
CA LEU A 78 1.12 -3.37 5.71
C LEU A 78 2.33 -2.85 4.95
N ALA A 79 2.49 -3.18 3.65
CA ALA A 79 3.55 -2.65 2.79
C ALA A 79 3.47 -1.12 2.67
N VAL A 80 2.27 -0.56 2.50
CA VAL A 80 2.06 0.90 2.49
C VAL A 80 2.46 1.54 3.82
N LEU A 81 2.05 0.96 4.95
CA LEU A 81 2.41 1.48 6.27
C LEU A 81 3.92 1.40 6.53
N CYS A 82 4.57 0.31 6.13
CA CYS A 82 6.02 0.18 6.19
C CYS A 82 6.71 1.23 5.29
N GLY A 83 6.19 1.47 4.08
CA GLY A 83 6.67 2.52 3.19
C GLY A 83 6.60 3.90 3.83
N ALA A 84 5.47 4.22 4.45
CA ALA A 84 5.30 5.45 5.23
C ALA A 84 6.33 5.52 6.38
N ALA A 85 6.45 4.46 7.17
CA ALA A 85 7.37 4.41 8.30
C ALA A 85 8.83 4.63 7.86
N PHE A 86 9.31 3.94 6.84
CA PHE A 86 10.68 4.11 6.34
C PHE A 86 10.95 5.47 5.71
N SER A 87 9.95 6.10 5.07
CA SER A 87 10.12 7.38 4.38
C SER A 87 9.96 8.59 5.29
N MET A 88 9.30 8.44 6.44
CA MET A 88 8.97 9.54 7.35
C MET A 88 9.84 9.56 8.62
N THR A 89 10.64 8.53 8.85
CA THR A 89 11.60 8.53 9.97
C THR A 89 12.82 9.41 9.66
N SER A 90 13.45 9.96 10.69
CA SER A 90 14.68 10.76 10.60
C SER A 90 15.86 10.00 9.97
N THR A 91 15.76 8.69 9.87
CA THR A 91 16.72 7.83 9.18
C THR A 91 16.21 7.52 7.79
N ILE A 92 16.32 8.49 6.90
CA ILE A 92 15.85 8.43 5.51
C ILE A 92 16.38 7.18 4.82
N ARG A 93 15.50 6.21 4.64
CA ARG A 93 15.73 5.10 3.73
C ARG A 93 14.94 5.37 2.47
N LEU A 94 15.64 5.31 1.36
CA LEU A 94 14.99 5.51 0.07
C LEU A 94 14.13 4.28 -0.25
N VAL A 95 12.81 4.41 -0.04
CA VAL A 95 11.84 3.47 -0.58
C VAL A 95 11.78 3.69 -2.09
N SER A 96 12.25 2.72 -2.85
CA SER A 96 12.34 2.80 -4.31
C SER A 96 11.00 2.49 -4.98
N GLY A 97 10.19 1.63 -4.38
CA GLY A 97 8.85 1.33 -4.88
C GLY A 97 7.99 0.59 -3.87
N VAL A 98 6.68 0.80 -3.99
CA VAL A 98 5.64 0.07 -3.25
C VAL A 98 4.64 -0.47 -4.25
N TYR A 99 4.54 -1.79 -4.36
CA TYR A 99 3.67 -2.48 -5.31
C TYR A 99 2.68 -3.35 -4.55
N THR A 100 1.40 -3.07 -4.70
CA THR A 100 0.36 -3.78 -3.93
C THR A 100 -0.73 -4.35 -4.82
N PHE A 101 -1.28 -5.49 -4.43
CA PHE A 101 -2.26 -6.25 -5.19
C PHE A 101 -3.50 -6.48 -4.33
N GLY A 102 -4.66 -6.04 -4.78
CA GLY A 102 -5.90 -6.17 -4.01
C GLY A 102 -5.87 -5.48 -2.64
N GLN A 103 -5.08 -4.41 -2.49
CA GLN A 103 -4.87 -3.71 -1.23
C GLN A 103 -6.12 -2.97 -0.76
N PRO A 104 -6.59 -3.12 0.50
CA PRO A 104 -7.63 -2.28 1.08
C PRO A 104 -7.13 -0.86 1.32
N ARG A 105 -8.04 0.11 1.50
CA ARG A 105 -7.68 1.47 1.91
C ARG A 105 -7.05 1.47 3.29
N VAL A 106 -5.95 2.19 3.43
CA VAL A 106 -5.09 2.10 4.61
C VAL A 106 -5.42 3.16 5.65
N GLY A 107 -5.81 4.36 5.22
CA GLY A 107 -5.99 5.48 6.13
C GLY A 107 -6.96 6.55 5.61
N LEU A 108 -7.16 7.55 6.45
CA LEU A 108 -8.00 8.69 6.16
C LEU A 108 -7.32 9.65 5.19
N PHE A 109 -8.08 10.63 4.71
CA PHE A 109 -7.61 11.61 3.73
C PHE A 109 -6.31 12.32 4.15
N ASN A 110 -6.17 12.69 5.43
CA ASN A 110 -4.97 13.35 5.96
C ASN A 110 -3.72 12.47 5.83
N PHE A 111 -3.80 11.18 6.22
CA PHE A 111 -2.71 10.22 6.02
C PHE A 111 -2.38 10.04 4.54
N CYS A 112 -3.40 9.80 3.72
CA CYS A 112 -3.20 9.54 2.29
C CYS A 112 -2.60 10.74 1.56
N ASN A 113 -2.98 11.97 1.94
CA ASN A 113 -2.39 13.19 1.39
C ASN A 113 -0.90 13.30 1.74
N ASN A 114 -0.53 13.11 3.01
CA ASN A 114 0.86 13.15 3.45
C ASN A 114 1.71 12.05 2.81
N TYR A 115 1.17 10.83 2.74
CA TYR A 115 1.81 9.71 2.03
C TYR A 115 2.06 10.03 0.56
N ASN A 116 1.05 10.56 -0.12
CA ASN A 116 1.12 10.87 -1.55
C ASN A 116 2.11 12.00 -1.88
N GLN A 117 2.35 12.94 -0.98
CA GLN A 117 3.40 13.96 -1.17
C GLN A 117 4.79 13.34 -1.26
N LEU A 118 5.03 12.22 -0.59
CA LEU A 118 6.34 11.58 -0.52
C LEU A 118 6.51 10.40 -1.48
N LEU A 119 5.47 9.57 -1.62
CA LEU A 119 5.58 8.26 -2.23
C LEU A 119 4.63 8.02 -3.41
N ARG A 120 3.79 8.98 -3.81
CA ARG A 120 2.81 8.75 -4.89
C ARG A 120 3.47 8.23 -6.16
N SER A 121 4.55 8.87 -6.60
CA SER A 121 5.24 8.49 -7.85
C SER A 121 5.91 7.11 -7.81
N ARG A 122 5.97 6.50 -6.64
CA ARG A 122 6.64 5.20 -6.40
C ARG A 122 5.67 4.14 -5.88
N THR A 123 4.39 4.48 -5.75
CA THR A 123 3.37 3.56 -5.21
C THR A 123 2.37 3.20 -6.30
N PHE A 124 2.25 1.91 -6.57
CA PHE A 124 1.39 1.35 -7.60
C PHE A 124 0.49 0.28 -6.97
N ARG A 125 -0.83 0.51 -7.07
CA ARG A 125 -1.86 -0.39 -6.55
C ARG A 125 -2.54 -1.10 -7.70
N PHE A 126 -2.36 -2.39 -7.79
CA PHE A 126 -3.00 -3.24 -8.78
C PHE A 126 -4.38 -3.67 -8.27
N VAL A 127 -5.40 -3.49 -9.09
CA VAL A 127 -6.78 -3.85 -8.80
C VAL A 127 -7.31 -4.72 -9.94
N ASN A 128 -7.68 -5.95 -9.63
CA ASN A 128 -8.21 -6.88 -10.60
C ASN A 128 -9.74 -6.72 -10.70
N ARG A 129 -10.23 -6.37 -11.89
CA ARG A 129 -11.66 -6.35 -12.24
C ARG A 129 -12.56 -5.79 -11.12
N GLU A 130 -13.45 -6.66 -10.61
CA GLU A 130 -14.43 -6.32 -9.59
C GLU A 130 -13.98 -6.60 -8.16
N ASP A 131 -12.67 -6.79 -7.93
CA ASP A 131 -12.14 -7.02 -6.58
C ASP A 131 -12.69 -6.00 -5.58
N LEU A 132 -13.38 -6.51 -4.55
CA LEU A 132 -14.05 -5.69 -3.55
C LEU A 132 -13.10 -5.20 -2.44
N VAL A 133 -11.99 -5.88 -2.22
CA VAL A 133 -11.06 -5.55 -1.12
C VAL A 133 -10.46 -4.14 -1.27
N PRO A 134 -10.03 -3.68 -2.45
CA PRO A 134 -9.56 -2.29 -2.62
C PRO A 134 -10.62 -1.22 -2.37
N ARG A 135 -11.88 -1.61 -2.25
CA ARG A 135 -13.00 -0.69 -2.02
C ARG A 135 -13.26 -0.41 -0.54
N VAL A 136 -12.65 -1.21 0.35
CA VAL A 136 -12.83 -1.08 1.81
C VAL A 136 -11.58 -0.55 2.51
N PRO A 137 -11.74 0.13 3.65
CA PRO A 137 -12.96 0.76 4.17
C PRO A 137 -13.53 1.83 3.24
N PHE A 138 -14.78 2.22 3.47
CA PHE A 138 -15.49 3.14 2.56
C PHE A 138 -14.91 4.55 2.55
N ARG A 139 -14.95 5.19 1.37
CA ARG A 139 -14.68 6.64 1.25
C ARG A 139 -15.65 7.49 2.07
N GLY A 140 -16.87 7.05 2.27
CA GLY A 140 -17.86 7.73 3.14
C GLY A 140 -17.47 7.77 4.63
N TRP A 141 -16.43 7.05 5.02
CA TRP A 141 -15.81 7.11 6.35
C TRP A 141 -14.46 7.87 6.31
N ASP A 142 -14.31 8.79 5.36
CA ASP A 142 -13.11 9.61 5.11
C ASP A 142 -11.85 8.81 4.71
N TYR A 143 -11.96 7.49 4.43
CA TYR A 143 -10.85 6.71 3.89
C TYR A 143 -10.55 7.11 2.45
N ALA A 144 -9.27 7.21 2.14
CA ALA A 144 -8.79 7.59 0.82
C ALA A 144 -7.78 6.58 0.26
N ASP A 145 -7.40 6.78 -0.99
CA ASP A 145 -6.45 5.94 -1.70
C ASP A 145 -5.06 6.59 -1.73
N VAL A 146 -4.03 5.76 -1.61
CA VAL A 146 -2.63 6.16 -1.80
C VAL A 146 -2.12 5.77 -3.18
N GLY A 147 -1.07 6.45 -3.65
CA GLY A 147 -0.36 6.08 -4.88
C GLY A 147 -1.19 6.19 -6.15
N ASN A 148 -0.77 5.44 -7.15
CA ASN A 148 -1.41 5.33 -8.45
C ASN A 148 -2.12 3.99 -8.57
N MET A 149 -3.30 3.96 -9.18
CA MET A 149 -4.04 2.73 -9.42
C MET A 149 -3.81 2.23 -10.84
N ILE A 150 -3.49 0.95 -10.96
CA ILE A 150 -3.47 0.19 -12.21
C ILE A 150 -4.61 -0.82 -12.11
N HIS A 151 -5.63 -0.63 -12.91
CA HIS A 151 -6.81 -1.49 -12.93
C HIS A 151 -6.74 -2.44 -14.11
N PHE A 152 -6.88 -3.74 -13.87
CA PHE A 152 -7.11 -4.72 -14.93
C PHE A 152 -8.61 -4.77 -15.25
N ASP A 153 -8.96 -4.45 -16.48
CA ASP A 153 -10.35 -4.45 -16.96
C ASP A 153 -10.93 -5.88 -17.07
N SER A 154 -12.18 -5.98 -17.55
CA SER A 154 -12.84 -7.28 -17.74
C SER A 154 -12.14 -8.19 -18.76
N ALA A 155 -11.38 -7.62 -19.69
CA ALA A 155 -10.56 -8.37 -20.66
C ALA A 155 -9.17 -8.71 -20.09
N GLY A 156 -8.81 -8.17 -18.93
CA GLY A 156 -7.51 -8.35 -18.27
C GLY A 156 -6.45 -7.31 -18.66
N ASN A 157 -6.79 -6.30 -19.46
CA ASN A 157 -5.83 -5.29 -19.88
C ASN A 157 -5.55 -4.29 -18.76
N PRO A 158 -4.29 -3.89 -18.53
CA PRO A 158 -3.95 -2.88 -17.53
C PRO A 158 -4.37 -1.48 -18.01
N VAL A 159 -5.18 -0.81 -17.21
CA VAL A 159 -5.66 0.55 -17.45
C VAL A 159 -5.22 1.44 -16.30
N LEU A 160 -4.50 2.52 -16.62
CA LEU A 160 -4.14 3.52 -15.63
C LEU A 160 -5.40 4.25 -15.16
N GLU A 161 -5.49 4.58 -13.89
CA GLU A 161 -6.64 5.17 -13.17
C GLU A 161 -7.55 6.02 -14.09
N SER A 162 -8.70 5.47 -14.53
CA SER A 162 -9.67 6.18 -15.36
C SER A 162 -10.72 6.87 -14.48
N LEU A 163 -11.22 8.04 -14.94
CA LEU A 163 -12.34 8.74 -14.30
C LEU A 163 -13.61 7.87 -14.22
N GLN A 164 -13.80 6.97 -15.19
CA GLN A 164 -14.94 6.05 -15.24
C GLN A 164 -14.91 5.04 -14.10
N TRP A 165 -13.73 4.52 -13.74
CA TRP A 165 -13.57 3.61 -12.61
C TRP A 165 -13.86 4.29 -11.26
N ARG A 166 -13.44 5.53 -11.08
CA ARG A 166 -13.76 6.32 -9.88
C ARG A 166 -15.27 6.47 -9.67
N ASN A 167 -16.02 6.68 -10.76
CA ASN A 167 -17.48 6.80 -10.72
C ASN A 167 -18.15 5.45 -10.44
N PHE A 168 -17.61 4.34 -10.94
CA PHE A 168 -18.09 3.00 -10.66
C PHE A 168 -17.89 2.64 -9.18
N LEU A 169 -16.73 2.94 -8.60
CA LEU A 169 -16.45 2.71 -7.17
C LEU A 169 -17.42 3.44 -6.23
N SER A 170 -17.98 4.57 -6.65
CA SER A 170 -18.92 5.34 -5.84
C SER A 170 -20.36 4.78 -5.86
N ARG A 171 -20.72 4.01 -6.89
CA ARG A 171 -22.07 3.47 -7.09
C ARG A 171 -22.34 2.13 -6.39
N SER A 172 -21.31 1.42 -5.98
CA SER A 172 -21.43 0.05 -5.44
C SER A 172 -21.72 -0.01 -3.93
N ILE A 173 -22.40 0.99 -3.38
CA ILE A 173 -22.68 1.08 -1.92
C ILE A 173 -23.70 0.04 -1.45
N GLU A 174 -24.64 -0.40 -2.30
CA GLU A 174 -25.71 -1.31 -1.90
C GLU A 174 -25.27 -2.77 -1.78
N GLY A 175 -24.38 -3.26 -2.63
CA GLY A 175 -23.81 -4.62 -2.54
C GLY A 175 -22.94 -4.87 -1.30
N PHE A 176 -22.66 -3.83 -0.56
CA PHE A 176 -21.69 -3.84 0.51
C PHE A 176 -22.22 -4.21 1.89
N LYS A 177 -23.51 -4.04 2.15
CA LYS A 177 -24.16 -4.53 3.38
C LYS A 177 -24.07 -6.06 3.44
N GLU A 178 -24.14 -6.72 2.29
CA GLU A 178 -23.95 -8.17 2.18
C GLU A 178 -22.49 -8.58 2.43
N PHE A 179 -21.50 -7.82 1.97
CA PHE A 179 -20.09 -8.12 2.19
C PHE A 179 -19.68 -8.08 3.67
N PHE A 180 -20.20 -7.16 4.47
CA PHE A 180 -19.95 -7.14 5.92
C PHE A 180 -20.63 -8.30 6.65
N ASN A 181 -21.77 -8.78 6.18
CA ASN A 181 -22.38 -10.01 6.70
C ASN A 181 -21.61 -11.27 6.25
N ILE A 182 -20.91 -11.22 5.12
CA ILE A 182 -20.05 -12.29 4.60
C ILE A 182 -18.69 -12.33 5.33
N SER A 183 -18.26 -11.24 5.99
CA SER A 183 -16.96 -11.19 6.69
C SER A 183 -16.80 -12.20 7.82
N THR A 184 -17.87 -12.86 8.24
CA THR A 184 -17.81 -14.05 9.12
C THR A 184 -17.54 -15.34 8.35
N HIS A 185 -17.61 -15.31 7.02
CA HIS A 185 -17.44 -16.46 6.14
C HIS A 185 -16.60 -16.05 4.92
N PHE A 186 -15.31 -15.76 5.13
CA PHE A 186 -14.35 -15.78 4.03
C PHE A 186 -14.22 -17.23 3.54
N GLY A 187 -15.18 -17.64 2.73
CA GLY A 187 -15.08 -18.85 1.94
C GLY A 187 -14.08 -18.67 0.79
N PRO A 188 -13.60 -19.74 0.17
CA PRO A 188 -12.50 -19.71 -0.80
C PRO A 188 -12.81 -19.00 -2.15
N ASP A 189 -13.94 -18.35 -2.28
CA ASP A 189 -14.42 -17.79 -3.54
C ASP A 189 -14.58 -16.25 -3.47
N VAL A 190 -13.48 -15.56 -3.15
CA VAL A 190 -13.42 -14.09 -3.29
C VAL A 190 -13.05 -13.71 -4.74
N GLY A 191 -13.42 -14.56 -5.70
CA GLY A 191 -13.39 -14.30 -7.13
C GLY A 191 -12.14 -13.56 -7.62
N ASP A 192 -12.26 -12.28 -7.87
CA ASP A 192 -11.19 -11.45 -8.43
C ASP A 192 -10.10 -11.05 -7.42
N HIS A 193 -10.24 -11.38 -6.12
CA HIS A 193 -9.23 -11.13 -5.08
C HIS A 193 -8.16 -12.22 -4.99
N ASP A 194 -8.26 -13.28 -5.76
CA ASP A 194 -7.31 -14.40 -5.75
C ASP A 194 -5.90 -13.94 -6.16
N TYR A 195 -4.89 -14.28 -5.34
CA TYR A 195 -3.49 -13.97 -5.57
C TYR A 195 -2.98 -14.48 -6.94
N HIS A 196 -3.32 -15.71 -7.31
CA HIS A 196 -2.87 -16.30 -8.57
C HIS A 196 -3.42 -15.57 -9.80
N LYS A 197 -4.62 -14.97 -9.70
CA LYS A 197 -5.15 -14.13 -10.78
C LYS A 197 -4.31 -12.86 -10.94
N TYR A 198 -3.90 -12.22 -9.85
CA TYR A 198 -2.99 -11.07 -9.89
C TYR A 198 -1.64 -11.45 -10.48
N GLU A 199 -1.05 -12.56 -10.03
CA GLU A 199 0.21 -13.07 -10.56
C GLU A 199 0.15 -13.29 -12.07
N ASN A 200 -0.86 -14.02 -12.56
CA ASN A 200 -1.05 -14.28 -13.98
C ASN A 200 -1.21 -12.99 -14.80
N LEU A 201 -1.99 -12.01 -14.31
CA LEU A 201 -2.18 -10.74 -15.00
C LEU A 201 -0.87 -9.94 -15.12
N VAL A 202 -0.09 -9.87 -14.05
CA VAL A 202 1.21 -9.17 -14.06
C VAL A 202 2.20 -9.84 -15.00
N VAL A 203 2.30 -11.17 -14.97
CA VAL A 203 3.19 -11.93 -15.86
C VAL A 203 2.77 -11.78 -17.33
N THR A 204 1.47 -11.87 -17.62
CA THR A 204 0.95 -11.75 -18.99
C THR A 204 1.19 -10.37 -19.59
N HIS A 205 1.06 -9.30 -18.79
CA HIS A 205 1.17 -7.91 -19.25
C HIS A 205 2.49 -7.23 -18.86
N GLN A 206 3.54 -7.99 -18.59
CA GLN A 206 4.83 -7.47 -18.13
C GLN A 206 5.39 -6.36 -19.04
N SER A 207 5.31 -6.53 -20.36
CA SER A 207 5.82 -5.54 -21.33
C SER A 207 5.02 -4.25 -21.32
N GLU A 208 3.69 -4.35 -21.18
CA GLU A 208 2.79 -3.18 -21.12
C GLU A 208 2.98 -2.42 -19.81
N LEU A 209 3.10 -3.14 -18.70
CA LEU A 209 3.36 -2.55 -17.39
C LEU A 209 4.71 -1.83 -17.33
N ALA A 210 5.74 -2.38 -17.98
CA ALA A 210 7.06 -1.74 -18.08
C ALA A 210 7.06 -0.48 -18.96
N ALA A 211 6.08 -0.33 -19.86
CA ALA A 211 5.94 0.84 -20.72
C ALA A 211 5.09 1.97 -20.08
N LEU A 212 4.57 1.77 -18.88
CA LEU A 212 3.80 2.81 -18.19
C LEU A 212 4.70 3.99 -17.81
N PRO A 213 4.18 5.24 -17.86
CA PRO A 213 4.98 6.48 -17.72
C PRO A 213 5.61 6.68 -16.32
N PHE A 214 5.61 5.67 -15.49
CA PHE A 214 6.16 5.67 -14.12
C PHE A 214 7.27 4.63 -13.91
N ALA A 215 7.60 3.85 -14.98
CA ALA A 215 8.66 2.86 -14.93
C ALA A 215 10.06 3.51 -15.03
#